data_22a37ecdb2ce838fcc5703cd81c4ac49
#
_entry.id   22a37ecdb2ce838fcc5703cd81c4ac49
#
_cell.length_a   1.000
_cell.length_b   1.000
_cell.length_c   1.000
_cell.angle_alpha   90.00
_cell.angle_beta   90.00
_cell.angle_gamma   90.00
#
_symmetry.space_group_name_H-M   'P 1'
#
loop_
_entity.id
_entity.type
_entity.pdbx_description
1 polymer ?
#
loop_
_entity_poly.entity_id
_entity_poly.type
_entity_poly.pdbx_seq_one_letter_code
_entity_poly.pdbx_strand_id
1 'polypeptide(L)'
;MHGVHVILVREGRSFIVRAFTGISAFAFNTEVTRVCNVPFPYLHLAYPRQAQGVAVRREQRVPAKLITAAGVAGAAEPIAAQVTDISASGALLDCAGVIAPMDVTLRLSFRVKVGAEDALFACATAVRTVRTEEAGGGVRHGMEFTDMAQNDRLLLRSLIYQQLALGKPLTG
;
A
#
# COMPACT_ATOMS: atom_id res chain seq x y z
N MET A 1 -2.87 28.34 -9.29
CA MET A 1 -1.42 28.57 -9.06
C MET A 1 -1.07 27.92 -7.73
N HIS A 2 -0.39 26.76 -7.75
CA HIS A 2 0.09 26.11 -6.53
C HIS A 2 1.39 26.80 -6.13
N GLY A 3 1.38 27.49 -5.01
CA GLY A 3 2.56 28.15 -4.47
C GLY A 3 3.59 27.09 -4.06
N VAL A 4 4.75 27.11 -4.70
CA VAL A 4 5.91 26.33 -4.27
C VAL A 4 6.41 26.96 -2.97
N HIS A 5 6.13 26.33 -1.83
CA HIS A 5 6.78 26.68 -0.57
C HIS A 5 8.24 26.21 -0.63
N VAL A 6 9.13 27.11 -1.00
CA VAL A 6 10.59 26.86 -0.87
C VAL A 6 10.92 26.91 0.62
N ILE A 7 11.09 25.77 1.23
CA ILE A 7 11.63 25.67 2.60
C ILE A 7 13.11 26.03 2.50
N LEU A 8 13.50 27.21 3.00
CA LEU A 8 14.89 27.63 3.13
C LEU A 8 15.57 26.75 4.17
N VAL A 9 16.23 25.70 3.70
CA VAL A 9 17.07 24.83 4.53
C VAL A 9 18.45 25.47 4.67
N ARG A 10 18.99 25.53 5.89
CA ARG A 10 20.32 26.05 6.20
C ARG A 10 21.19 24.95 6.81
N GLU A 11 22.51 25.06 6.62
CA GLU A 11 23.51 24.26 7.31
C GLU A 11 23.35 24.41 8.84
N GLY A 12 23.61 23.35 9.60
CA GLY A 12 23.40 23.29 11.03
C GLY A 12 21.94 23.00 11.46
N ARG A 13 20.99 22.92 10.53
CA ARG A 13 19.59 22.64 10.88
C ARG A 13 19.38 21.14 11.11
N SER A 14 18.77 20.80 12.25
CA SER A 14 18.42 19.44 12.60
C SER A 14 17.10 19.01 11.96
N PHE A 15 17.02 17.74 11.55
CA PHE A 15 15.85 17.09 11.00
C PHE A 15 15.65 15.70 11.58
N ILE A 16 14.39 15.28 11.59
CA ILE A 16 14.04 13.87 11.76
C ILE A 16 13.77 13.30 10.36
N VAL A 17 14.65 12.41 9.90
CA VAL A 17 14.43 11.68 8.65
C VAL A 17 13.60 10.44 8.97
N ARG A 18 12.55 10.22 8.17
CA ARG A 18 11.73 9.01 8.23
C ARG A 18 11.85 8.28 6.89
N ALA A 19 12.23 7.02 6.96
CA ALA A 19 12.37 6.14 5.79
C ALA A 19 11.46 4.91 5.96
N PHE A 20 10.93 4.42 4.84
CA PHE A 20 10.08 3.24 4.82
C PHE A 20 10.68 2.21 3.88
N THR A 21 10.82 0.98 4.34
CA THR A 21 11.39 -0.14 3.57
C THR A 21 10.38 -1.28 3.48
N GLY A 22 9.28 -1.05 2.77
CA GLY A 22 8.24 -2.08 2.60
C GLY A 22 7.50 -2.44 3.89
N ILE A 23 8.14 -3.12 4.83
CA ILE A 23 7.54 -3.57 6.10
C ILE A 23 7.98 -2.77 7.32
N SER A 24 9.09 -2.02 7.25
CA SER A 24 9.65 -1.30 8.38
C SER A 24 9.68 0.21 8.16
N ALA A 25 9.41 0.96 9.20
CA ALA A 25 9.64 2.39 9.28
C ALA A 25 10.89 2.64 10.12
N PHE A 26 11.76 3.52 9.65
CA PHE A 26 12.94 3.97 10.36
C PHE A 26 12.84 5.46 10.61
N ALA A 27 13.30 5.90 11.77
CA ALA A 27 13.43 7.31 12.09
C ALA A 27 14.80 7.57 12.73
N PHE A 28 15.45 8.64 12.31
CA PHE A 28 16.70 9.09 12.90
C PHE A 28 16.82 10.61 12.87
N ASN A 29 17.51 11.15 13.87
CA ASN A 29 17.89 12.55 13.92
C ASN A 29 19.18 12.75 13.12
N THR A 30 19.21 13.82 12.36
CA THR A 30 20.39 14.22 11.58
C THR A 30 20.46 15.74 11.47
N GLU A 31 21.60 16.25 11.03
CA GLU A 31 21.86 17.67 10.82
C GLU A 31 22.34 17.91 9.39
N VAL A 32 21.96 19.03 8.81
CA VAL A 32 22.43 19.44 7.48
C VAL A 32 23.88 19.91 7.61
N THR A 33 24.78 19.18 7.00
CA THR A 33 26.22 19.52 6.96
C THR A 33 26.57 20.41 5.78
N ARG A 34 25.78 20.34 4.69
CA ARG A 34 25.99 21.18 3.49
C ARG A 34 24.73 21.29 2.65
N VAL A 35 24.50 22.47 2.09
CA VAL A 35 23.45 22.75 1.10
C VAL A 35 24.12 22.95 -0.26
N CYS A 36 23.75 22.15 -1.25
CA CYS A 36 24.28 22.21 -2.61
C CYS A 36 23.16 22.54 -3.60
N ASN A 37 23.47 23.40 -4.58
CA ASN A 37 22.50 23.81 -5.61
C ASN A 37 22.89 23.36 -7.02
N VAL A 38 24.07 22.78 -7.20
CA VAL A 38 24.61 22.32 -8.49
C VAL A 38 24.99 20.87 -8.39
N PRO A 39 24.65 20.00 -9.35
CA PRO A 39 23.88 20.25 -10.59
C PRO A 39 22.38 20.40 -10.40
N PHE A 40 21.82 20.02 -9.25
CA PHE A 40 20.44 20.19 -8.78
C PHE A 40 20.47 20.40 -7.26
N PRO A 41 19.40 20.96 -6.66
CA PRO A 41 19.36 21.15 -5.21
C PRO A 41 19.37 19.83 -4.44
N TYR A 42 20.33 19.67 -3.51
CA TYR A 42 20.45 18.53 -2.59
C TYR A 42 21.13 18.91 -1.28
N LEU A 43 20.96 18.07 -0.27
CA LEU A 43 21.50 18.27 1.06
C LEU A 43 22.49 17.15 1.41
N HIS A 44 23.62 17.50 2.01
CA HIS A 44 24.41 16.55 2.77
C HIS A 44 23.89 16.52 4.20
N LEU A 45 23.70 15.32 4.71
CA LEU A 45 23.24 15.09 6.08
C LEU A 45 24.34 14.39 6.87
N ALA A 46 24.47 14.75 8.14
CA ALA A 46 25.34 14.05 9.05
C ALA A 46 24.92 12.59 9.18
N TYR A 47 25.88 11.67 9.29
CA TYR A 47 25.56 10.26 9.49
C TYR A 47 24.89 10.07 10.86
N PRO A 48 23.72 9.41 10.95
CA PRO A 48 23.01 9.25 12.21
C PRO A 48 23.79 8.34 13.17
N ARG A 49 23.90 8.74 14.43
CA ARG A 49 24.51 7.90 15.47
C ARG A 49 23.63 6.71 15.84
N GLN A 50 22.32 6.87 15.76
CA GLN A 50 21.31 5.86 16.06
C GLN A 50 20.14 6.00 15.10
N ALA A 51 19.58 4.89 14.67
CA ALA A 51 18.33 4.82 13.93
C ALA A 51 17.36 3.90 14.69
N GLN A 52 16.12 4.38 14.88
CA GLN A 52 15.06 3.56 15.45
C GLN A 52 14.25 2.95 14.32
N GLY A 53 14.09 1.63 14.35
CA GLY A 53 13.31 0.87 13.39
C GLY A 53 12.11 0.21 14.06
N VAL A 54 10.95 0.31 13.45
CA VAL A 54 9.73 -0.37 13.89
C VAL A 54 9.13 -1.11 12.70
N ALA A 55 8.79 -2.38 12.89
CA ALA A 55 8.01 -3.13 11.91
C ALA A 55 6.57 -2.57 11.91
N VAL A 56 6.19 -1.87 10.85
CA VAL A 56 4.85 -1.26 10.71
C VAL A 56 3.89 -2.13 9.92
N ARG A 57 4.40 -3.18 9.27
CA ARG A 57 3.60 -4.15 8.51
C ARG A 57 4.08 -5.56 8.79
N ARG A 58 3.14 -6.49 8.85
CA ARG A 58 3.44 -7.92 9.02
C ARG A 58 3.86 -8.60 7.72
N GLU A 59 3.38 -8.07 6.58
CA GLU A 59 3.52 -8.69 5.27
C GLU A 59 4.00 -7.68 4.23
N GLN A 60 4.77 -8.16 3.27
CA GLN A 60 5.15 -7.41 2.08
C GLN A 60 3.91 -7.12 1.23
N ARG A 61 3.93 -5.98 0.55
CA ARG A 61 2.89 -5.56 -0.38
C ARG A 61 3.47 -5.29 -1.75
N VAL A 62 2.66 -5.53 -2.78
CA VAL A 62 2.98 -5.17 -4.15
C VAL A 62 1.86 -4.33 -4.74
N PRO A 63 2.19 -3.38 -5.63
CA PRO A 63 1.18 -2.74 -6.46
C PRO A 63 0.39 -3.80 -7.22
N ALA A 64 -0.92 -3.58 -7.39
CA ALA A 64 -1.79 -4.49 -8.11
C ALA A 64 -2.68 -3.71 -9.09
N LYS A 65 -3.13 -4.40 -10.14
CA LYS A 65 -4.12 -3.93 -11.10
C LYS A 65 -5.13 -5.05 -11.33
N LEU A 66 -5.95 -5.32 -10.30
CA LEU A 66 -6.92 -6.42 -10.35
C LEU A 66 -8.33 -5.85 -10.25
N ILE A 67 -9.22 -6.31 -11.12
CA ILE A 67 -10.64 -6.04 -10.97
C ILE A 67 -11.19 -7.02 -9.95
N THR A 68 -11.98 -6.53 -9.01
CA THR A 68 -12.61 -7.32 -7.96
C THR A 68 -14.08 -7.03 -7.85
N ALA A 69 -14.83 -8.02 -7.40
CA ALA A 69 -16.19 -7.90 -6.94
C ALA A 69 -16.19 -7.94 -5.41
N ALA A 70 -16.70 -6.88 -4.77
CA ALA A 70 -16.82 -6.77 -3.33
C ALA A 70 -18.32 -6.72 -2.96
N GLY A 71 -18.76 -7.62 -2.10
CA GLY A 71 -20.17 -7.69 -1.70
C GLY A 71 -20.35 -8.05 -0.24
N VAL A 72 -21.37 -7.47 0.40
CA VAL A 72 -21.84 -7.90 1.72
C VAL A 72 -22.55 -9.25 1.56
N ALA A 73 -22.31 -10.19 2.47
CA ALA A 73 -23.00 -11.46 2.46
C ALA A 73 -24.52 -11.24 2.55
N GLY A 74 -25.28 -11.74 1.56
CA GLY A 74 -26.74 -11.55 1.47
C GLY A 74 -27.21 -10.29 0.74
N ALA A 75 -26.29 -9.42 0.27
CA ALA A 75 -26.66 -8.30 -0.61
C ALA A 75 -26.91 -8.77 -2.05
N ALA A 76 -27.81 -8.08 -2.76
CA ALA A 76 -28.28 -8.50 -4.08
C ALA A 76 -27.20 -8.42 -5.17
N GLU A 77 -26.29 -7.44 -5.12
CA GLU A 77 -25.25 -7.26 -6.15
C GLU A 77 -23.90 -6.86 -5.55
N PRO A 78 -22.80 -7.45 -6.02
CA PRO A 78 -21.46 -7.04 -5.64
C PRO A 78 -21.09 -5.72 -6.32
N ILE A 79 -20.31 -4.89 -5.63
CA ILE A 79 -19.79 -3.64 -6.14
C ILE A 79 -18.44 -3.91 -6.83
N ALA A 80 -18.30 -3.42 -8.05
CA ALA A 80 -17.03 -3.49 -8.75
C ALA A 80 -16.02 -2.50 -8.12
N ALA A 81 -14.80 -2.97 -7.88
CA ALA A 81 -13.71 -2.19 -7.36
C ALA A 81 -12.39 -2.63 -8.01
N GLN A 82 -11.34 -1.83 -7.83
CA GLN A 82 -9.99 -2.16 -8.27
C GLN A 82 -9.09 -2.39 -7.06
N VAL A 83 -8.38 -3.51 -7.04
CA VAL A 83 -7.27 -3.73 -6.10
C VAL A 83 -6.06 -2.99 -6.64
N THR A 84 -5.54 -2.05 -5.85
CA THR A 84 -4.37 -1.22 -6.23
C THR A 84 -3.11 -1.57 -5.46
N ASP A 85 -3.25 -2.24 -4.31
CA ASP A 85 -2.15 -2.74 -3.47
C ASP A 85 -2.62 -4.04 -2.79
N ILE A 86 -1.74 -5.03 -2.70
CA ILE A 86 -2.10 -6.34 -2.12
C ILE A 86 -0.94 -6.95 -1.34
N SER A 87 -1.28 -7.67 -0.26
CA SER A 87 -0.40 -8.53 0.51
C SER A 87 -1.07 -9.89 0.76
N ALA A 88 -0.38 -10.84 1.37
CA ALA A 88 -0.99 -12.11 1.77
C ALA A 88 -2.03 -11.98 2.90
N SER A 89 -2.12 -10.81 3.57
CA SER A 89 -3.05 -10.56 4.68
C SER A 89 -4.13 -9.52 4.37
N GLY A 90 -4.10 -8.84 3.20
CA GLY A 90 -5.07 -7.82 2.88
C GLY A 90 -4.80 -7.08 1.57
N ALA A 91 -5.73 -6.21 1.21
CA ALA A 91 -5.70 -5.44 -0.03
C ALA A 91 -6.16 -3.99 0.19
N LEU A 92 -5.78 -3.11 -0.72
CA LEU A 92 -6.33 -1.77 -0.87
C LEU A 92 -7.24 -1.75 -2.09
N LEU A 93 -8.48 -1.34 -1.89
CA LEU A 93 -9.48 -1.21 -2.96
C LEU A 93 -9.73 0.25 -3.26
N ASP A 94 -9.75 0.58 -4.55
CA ASP A 94 -10.25 1.85 -5.07
C ASP A 94 -11.62 1.61 -5.72
N CYS A 95 -12.61 2.40 -5.36
CA CYS A 95 -13.97 2.35 -5.88
C CYS A 95 -14.62 3.74 -5.98
N ALA A 96 -15.71 3.84 -6.71
CA ALA A 96 -16.42 5.10 -6.92
C ALA A 96 -17.12 5.65 -5.66
N GLY A 97 -17.42 4.79 -4.68
CA GLY A 97 -18.12 5.17 -3.47
C GLY A 97 -17.79 4.27 -2.29
N VAL A 98 -18.40 4.56 -1.15
CA VAL A 98 -18.24 3.74 0.06
C VAL A 98 -18.95 2.41 -0.14
N ILE A 99 -18.19 1.30 -0.11
CA ILE A 99 -18.74 -0.06 -0.20
C ILE A 99 -19.39 -0.45 1.13
N ALA A 100 -18.68 -0.21 2.23
CA ALA A 100 -19.17 -0.48 3.58
C ALA A 100 -18.37 0.34 4.61
N PRO A 101 -18.94 0.60 5.80
CA PRO A 101 -18.23 1.22 6.90
C PRO A 101 -17.13 0.28 7.46
N MET A 102 -16.31 0.80 8.37
CA MET A 102 -15.30 0.00 9.05
C MET A 102 -15.91 -1.17 9.81
N ASP A 103 -15.13 -2.23 9.96
CA ASP A 103 -15.43 -3.48 10.66
C ASP A 103 -16.57 -4.32 10.07
N VAL A 104 -17.13 -3.93 8.92
CA VAL A 104 -18.05 -4.76 8.16
C VAL A 104 -17.28 -5.83 7.40
N THR A 105 -17.81 -7.06 7.43
CA THR A 105 -17.27 -8.18 6.66
C THR A 105 -17.85 -8.19 5.25
N LEU A 106 -16.96 -8.24 4.26
CA LEU A 106 -17.29 -8.35 2.84
C LEU A 106 -16.75 -9.66 2.28
N ARG A 107 -17.37 -10.16 1.25
CA ARG A 107 -16.78 -11.19 0.38
C ARG A 107 -16.07 -10.49 -0.78
N LEU A 108 -14.81 -10.86 -0.99
CA LEU A 108 -13.98 -10.34 -2.06
C LEU A 108 -13.61 -11.47 -3.01
N SER A 109 -13.73 -11.24 -4.32
CA SER A 109 -13.24 -12.18 -5.33
C SER A 109 -12.48 -11.44 -6.43
N PHE A 110 -11.31 -11.98 -6.81
CA PHE A 110 -10.45 -11.43 -7.85
C PHE A 110 -9.68 -12.54 -8.56
N ARG A 111 -9.29 -12.27 -9.81
CA ARG A 111 -8.45 -13.17 -10.60
C ARG A 111 -7.03 -12.64 -10.68
N VAL A 112 -6.07 -13.56 -10.72
CA VAL A 112 -4.66 -13.25 -10.89
C VAL A 112 -4.10 -14.16 -11.98
N LYS A 113 -3.31 -13.60 -12.89
CA LYS A 113 -2.59 -14.38 -13.89
C LYS A 113 -1.41 -15.13 -13.29
N VAL A 114 -1.38 -16.44 -13.51
CA VAL A 114 -0.31 -17.35 -13.08
C VAL A 114 0.22 -18.07 -14.33
N GLY A 115 1.23 -17.51 -14.95
CA GLY A 115 1.69 -18.00 -16.27
C GLY A 115 0.63 -17.76 -17.36
N ALA A 116 0.12 -18.84 -17.96
CA ALA A 116 -0.93 -18.78 -18.98
C ALA A 116 -2.34 -19.00 -18.40
N GLU A 117 -2.47 -19.26 -17.11
CA GLU A 117 -3.72 -19.61 -16.45
C GLU A 117 -4.20 -18.47 -15.51
N ASP A 118 -5.49 -18.45 -15.21
CA ASP A 118 -6.09 -17.54 -14.25
C ASP A 118 -6.41 -18.30 -12.95
N ALA A 119 -5.85 -17.83 -11.83
CA ALA A 119 -6.23 -18.27 -10.50
C ALA A 119 -7.33 -17.36 -9.94
N LEU A 120 -8.45 -17.94 -9.51
CA LEU A 120 -9.53 -17.24 -8.83
C LEU A 120 -9.32 -17.30 -7.33
N PHE A 121 -9.23 -16.15 -6.69
CA PHE A 121 -9.22 -16.00 -5.24
C PHE A 121 -10.57 -15.53 -4.75
N ALA A 122 -11.09 -16.15 -3.69
CA ALA A 122 -12.30 -15.73 -3.00
C ALA A 122 -12.11 -15.84 -1.49
N CYS A 123 -12.37 -14.75 -0.78
CA CYS A 123 -12.15 -14.72 0.67
C CYS A 123 -13.15 -13.78 1.38
N ALA A 124 -13.34 -14.02 2.67
CA ALA A 124 -13.96 -13.03 3.54
C ALA A 124 -12.91 -11.98 3.96
N THR A 125 -13.36 -10.73 4.04
CA THR A 125 -12.51 -9.59 4.36
C THR A 125 -13.21 -8.68 5.34
N ALA A 126 -12.46 -8.03 6.25
CA ALA A 126 -12.96 -6.97 7.10
C ALA A 126 -12.45 -5.61 6.60
N VAL A 127 -13.33 -4.61 6.55
CA VAL A 127 -12.96 -3.23 6.24
C VAL A 127 -12.21 -2.64 7.44
N ARG A 128 -10.96 -2.23 7.26
CA ARG A 128 -10.11 -1.65 8.31
C ARG A 128 -9.91 -0.15 8.19
N THR A 129 -9.99 0.38 7.00
CA THR A 129 -9.93 1.83 6.75
C THR A 129 -10.83 2.23 5.60
N VAL A 130 -11.43 3.41 5.71
CA VAL A 130 -12.18 4.07 4.63
C VAL A 130 -11.62 5.48 4.49
N ARG A 131 -11.21 5.87 3.29
CA ARG A 131 -10.67 7.20 3.00
C ARG A 131 -11.24 7.73 1.70
N THR A 132 -11.81 8.91 1.72
CA THR A 132 -12.24 9.63 0.51
C THR A 132 -11.06 10.40 -0.06
N GLU A 133 -10.84 10.32 -1.36
CA GLU A 133 -9.80 11.08 -2.06
C GLU A 133 -10.34 12.44 -2.48
N GLU A 134 -9.67 13.52 -2.05
CA GLU A 134 -10.11 14.90 -2.32
C GLU A 134 -10.03 15.26 -3.82
N ALA A 135 -9.13 14.64 -4.59
CA ALA A 135 -8.83 15.03 -5.98
C ALA A 135 -9.57 14.23 -7.06
N GLY A 136 -10.47 13.32 -6.73
CA GLY A 136 -11.10 12.47 -7.77
C GLY A 136 -12.43 11.83 -7.39
N GLY A 137 -12.96 12.10 -6.18
CA GLY A 137 -14.23 11.54 -5.71
C GLY A 137 -14.22 10.03 -5.47
N GLY A 138 -13.07 9.36 -5.58
CA GLY A 138 -12.91 7.94 -5.30
C GLY A 138 -12.80 7.66 -3.79
N VAL A 139 -13.12 6.44 -3.40
CA VAL A 139 -13.01 5.99 -2.01
C VAL A 139 -12.08 4.80 -1.93
N ARG A 140 -11.10 4.88 -1.02
CA ARG A 140 -10.17 3.79 -0.72
C ARG A 140 -10.59 3.02 0.51
N HIS A 141 -10.64 1.71 0.37
CA HIS A 141 -10.94 0.78 1.46
C HIS A 141 -9.73 -0.10 1.72
N GLY A 142 -9.15 -0.01 2.93
CA GLY A 142 -8.15 -0.97 3.40
C GLY A 142 -8.85 -2.21 3.93
N MET A 143 -8.56 -3.37 3.33
CA MET A 143 -9.19 -4.65 3.62
C MET A 143 -8.21 -5.59 4.30
N GLU A 144 -8.65 -6.30 5.33
CA GLU A 144 -7.95 -7.43 5.93
C GLU A 144 -8.61 -8.75 5.52
N PHE A 145 -7.86 -9.71 5.02
CA PHE A 145 -8.36 -11.06 4.73
C PHE A 145 -8.57 -11.81 6.04
N THR A 146 -9.83 -12.13 6.36
CA THR A 146 -10.20 -12.81 7.61
C THR A 146 -10.35 -14.31 7.41
N ASP A 147 -10.83 -14.74 6.24
CA ASP A 147 -11.00 -16.14 5.90
C ASP A 147 -10.60 -16.37 4.44
N MET A 148 -9.40 -16.91 4.25
CA MET A 148 -8.83 -17.34 2.96
C MET A 148 -8.30 -18.75 3.12
N ALA A 149 -8.61 -19.63 2.17
CA ALA A 149 -8.10 -20.99 2.15
C ALA A 149 -6.57 -20.99 2.23
N GLN A 150 -6.00 -21.96 2.96
CA GLN A 150 -4.56 -22.00 3.20
C GLN A 150 -3.75 -22.10 1.89
N ASN A 151 -4.21 -22.90 0.94
CA ASN A 151 -3.56 -23.03 -0.36
C ASN A 151 -3.58 -21.73 -1.16
N ASP A 152 -4.72 -20.99 -1.15
CA ASP A 152 -4.84 -19.70 -1.81
C ASP A 152 -3.91 -18.68 -1.18
N ARG A 153 -3.79 -18.67 0.15
CA ARG A 153 -2.86 -17.78 0.86
C ARG A 153 -1.40 -18.07 0.53
N LEU A 154 -1.01 -19.36 0.43
CA LEU A 154 0.33 -19.75 0.02
C LEU A 154 0.63 -19.36 -1.43
N LEU A 155 -0.32 -19.60 -2.34
CA LEU A 155 -0.19 -19.22 -3.74
C LEU A 155 -0.07 -17.71 -3.89
N LEU A 156 -0.95 -16.95 -3.24
CA LEU A 156 -0.92 -15.48 -3.28
C LEU A 156 0.40 -14.92 -2.73
N ARG A 157 0.91 -15.49 -1.63
CA ARG A 157 2.22 -15.12 -1.05
C ARG A 157 3.35 -15.38 -2.04
N SER A 158 3.35 -16.54 -2.70
CA SER A 158 4.35 -16.88 -3.73
C SER A 158 4.33 -15.89 -4.89
N LEU A 159 3.14 -15.53 -5.39
CA LEU A 159 2.98 -14.55 -6.46
C LEU A 159 3.46 -13.15 -6.04
N ILE A 160 3.17 -12.74 -4.82
CA ILE A 160 3.66 -11.46 -4.27
C ILE A 160 5.19 -11.43 -4.25
N TYR A 161 5.85 -12.47 -3.75
CA TYR A 161 7.32 -12.52 -3.74
C TYR A 161 7.91 -12.54 -5.14
N GLN A 162 7.27 -13.22 -6.08
CA GLN A 162 7.68 -13.20 -7.49
C GLN A 162 7.60 -11.78 -8.07
N GLN A 163 6.50 -11.05 -7.83
CA GLN A 163 6.35 -9.68 -8.32
C GLN A 163 7.32 -8.70 -7.65
N LEU A 164 7.61 -8.88 -6.36
CA LEU A 164 8.65 -8.10 -5.66
C LEU A 164 10.02 -8.28 -6.33
N ALA A 165 10.39 -9.51 -6.67
CA ALA A 165 11.65 -9.81 -7.35
C ALA A 165 11.71 -9.21 -8.77
N LEU A 166 10.57 -9.16 -9.47
CA LEU A 166 10.47 -8.62 -10.82
C LEU A 166 10.27 -7.09 -10.86
N GLY A 167 9.95 -6.45 -9.74
CA GLY A 167 9.60 -5.03 -9.68
C GLY A 167 8.34 -4.67 -10.47
N LYS A 168 7.40 -5.61 -10.62
CA LYS A 168 6.18 -5.46 -11.44
C LYS A 168 4.92 -5.52 -10.59
N PRO A 169 3.82 -4.86 -11.01
CA PRO A 169 2.53 -5.02 -10.36
C PRO A 169 1.94 -6.42 -10.59
N LEU A 170 1.11 -6.88 -9.66
CA LEU A 170 0.28 -8.07 -9.84
C LEU A 170 -0.90 -7.72 -10.75
N THR A 171 -1.13 -8.51 -11.78
CA THR A 171 -2.20 -8.29 -12.78
C THR A 171 -3.16 -9.47 -12.85
N GLY A 172 -4.41 -9.20 -13.24
CA GLY A 172 -5.43 -10.18 -13.55
C GLY A 172 -5.68 -10.29 -15.04
#